data_1369c5fba782af68756e2ea844f094e5
#
_entry.id   1369c5fba782af68756e2ea844f094e5
#
_cell.length_a   1.000
_cell.length_b   1.000
_cell.length_c   1.000
_cell.angle_alpha   90.00
_cell.angle_beta   90.00
_cell.angle_gamma   90.00
#
_symmetry.space_group_name_H-M   'P 1'
#
loop_
_entity.id
_entity.type
_entity.pdbx_description
1 polymer ?
#
loop_
_entity_poly.entity_id
_entity_poly.type
_entity_poly.pdbx_seq_one_letter_code
_entity_poly.pdbx_strand_id
1 'polypeptide(L)'
;MNNGVVYLDNAATTPLSPSVFKAMEPFLGAEYFNASSSYQPAQTCRAAIEDARSFLARTLGARPAEVMFTSGGTEADNWALKGLALAHKKRGKHL
;
A
#
# COMPACT_ATOMS: atom_id res chain seq x y z
N MET A 1 23.58 5.17 8.44
CA MET A 1 24.18 6.42 8.95
C MET A 1 24.54 7.30 7.75
N ASN A 2 24.02 8.52 7.69
CA ASN A 2 24.35 9.44 6.61
C ASN A 2 25.76 9.99 6.85
N ASN A 3 26.76 9.48 6.20
CA ASN A 3 28.17 9.87 6.26
C ASN A 3 28.41 11.34 5.84
N GLY A 4 27.75 12.29 6.49
CA GLY A 4 27.83 13.73 6.17
C GLY A 4 27.11 14.16 4.90
N VAL A 5 26.38 13.27 4.25
CA VAL A 5 25.57 13.62 3.07
C VAL A 5 24.29 14.32 3.52
N VAL A 6 24.04 15.50 2.99
CA VAL A 6 22.77 16.21 3.13
C VAL A 6 21.90 15.86 1.92
N TYR A 7 20.86 15.05 2.13
CA TYR A 7 19.95 14.64 1.09
C TYR A 7 18.75 15.60 1.02
N LEU A 8 18.54 16.28 -0.11
CA LEU A 8 17.52 17.31 -0.30
C LEU A 8 16.44 16.92 -1.32
N ASP A 9 16.52 15.73 -1.92
CA ASP A 9 15.58 15.25 -2.92
C ASP A 9 14.53 14.29 -2.30
N ASN A 10 13.89 14.72 -1.23
CA ASN A 10 12.90 13.89 -0.52
C ASN A 10 11.59 13.67 -1.31
N ALA A 11 11.39 14.39 -2.41
CA ALA A 11 10.30 14.10 -3.34
C ALA A 11 10.52 12.81 -4.11
N ALA A 12 11.78 12.42 -4.35
CA ALA A 12 12.10 11.16 -5.02
C ALA A 12 11.98 9.97 -4.06
N THR A 13 12.50 10.11 -2.83
CA THR A 13 12.40 9.08 -1.79
C THR A 13 12.69 9.65 -0.41
N THR A 14 12.29 8.93 0.62
CA THR A 14 12.59 9.25 2.02
C THR A 14 13.16 8.02 2.74
N PRO A 15 13.96 8.20 3.78
CA PRO A 15 14.36 7.08 4.63
C PRO A 15 13.13 6.48 5.33
N LEU A 16 13.14 5.18 5.51
CA LEU A 16 12.14 4.52 6.33
C LEU A 16 12.33 4.91 7.80
N SER A 17 11.26 5.33 8.48
CA SER A 17 11.37 5.66 9.89
C SER A 17 11.68 4.42 10.73
N PRO A 18 12.47 4.55 11.82
CA PRO A 18 12.82 3.40 12.66
C PRO A 18 11.59 2.65 13.23
N SER A 19 10.53 3.37 13.57
CA SER A 19 9.29 2.76 14.08
C SER A 19 8.56 1.96 13.00
N VAL A 20 8.54 2.44 11.77
CA VAL A 20 7.96 1.71 10.63
C VAL A 20 8.79 0.49 10.30
N PHE A 21 10.14 0.62 10.27
CA PHE A 21 11.03 -0.51 10.05
C PHE A 21 10.77 -1.63 11.08
N LYS A 22 10.72 -1.26 12.36
CA LYS A 22 10.44 -2.22 13.45
C LYS A 22 9.07 -2.90 13.30
N ALA A 23 8.06 -2.19 12.82
CA ALA A 23 6.74 -2.77 12.58
C ALA A 23 6.72 -3.73 11.38
N MET A 24 7.57 -3.50 10.37
CA MET A 24 7.70 -4.36 9.19
C MET A 24 8.56 -5.59 9.43
N GLU A 25 9.54 -5.51 10.32
CA GLU A 25 10.57 -6.53 10.55
C GLU A 25 10.01 -7.96 10.74
N PRO A 26 8.94 -8.20 11.53
CA PRO A 26 8.38 -9.53 11.68
C PRO A 26 7.95 -10.17 10.36
N PHE A 27 7.39 -9.36 9.44
CA PHE A 27 6.89 -9.81 8.15
C PHE A 27 7.98 -10.02 7.09
N LEU A 28 9.19 -9.56 7.37
CA LEU A 28 10.37 -9.80 6.54
C LEU A 28 11.14 -11.06 6.99
N GLY A 29 10.78 -11.62 8.14
CA GLY A 29 11.48 -12.76 8.75
C GLY A 29 10.52 -13.89 9.15
N ALA A 30 10.03 -13.86 10.38
CA ALA A 30 9.26 -14.96 10.97
C ALA A 30 7.84 -15.11 10.40
N GLU A 31 7.16 -13.99 10.09
CA GLU A 31 5.78 -13.94 9.62
C GLU A 31 5.70 -13.81 8.09
N TYR A 32 6.44 -14.63 7.35
CA TYR A 32 6.59 -14.56 5.89
C TYR A 32 5.48 -15.28 5.09
N PHE A 33 4.42 -15.69 5.74
CA PHE A 33 3.39 -16.54 5.15
C PHE A 33 2.53 -15.79 4.14
N ASN A 34 2.10 -16.51 3.10
CA ASN A 34 1.20 -15.96 2.10
C ASN A 34 -0.18 -15.69 2.69
N ALA A 35 -0.58 -14.42 2.77
CA ALA A 35 -1.86 -13.98 3.32
C ALA A 35 -3.10 -14.55 2.60
N SER A 36 -2.94 -15.08 1.37
CA SER A 36 -4.02 -15.72 0.63
C SER A 36 -4.25 -17.18 1.00
N SER A 37 -3.33 -17.79 1.75
CA SER A 37 -3.45 -19.18 2.19
C SER A 37 -4.48 -19.35 3.32
N SER A 38 -5.03 -20.55 3.47
CA SER A 38 -6.09 -20.84 4.44
C SER A 38 -5.60 -21.30 5.81
N TYR A 39 -4.32 -21.68 5.93
CA TYR A 39 -3.77 -22.19 7.20
C TYR A 39 -3.50 -21.08 8.23
N GLN A 40 -3.45 -21.49 9.51
CA GLN A 40 -3.37 -20.58 10.67
C GLN A 40 -2.26 -19.51 10.58
N PRO A 41 -0.98 -19.81 10.26
CA PRO A 41 0.05 -18.76 10.20
C PRO A 41 -0.23 -17.66 9.15
N ALA A 42 -0.89 -17.99 8.04
CA ALA A 42 -1.24 -17.03 7.01
C ALA A 42 -2.30 -16.01 7.48
N GLN A 43 -3.09 -16.35 8.51
CA GLN A 43 -4.11 -15.46 9.06
C GLN A 43 -3.49 -14.25 9.75
N THR A 44 -2.33 -14.38 10.40
CA THR A 44 -1.59 -13.26 10.98
C THR A 44 -1.22 -12.23 9.92
N CYS A 45 -0.66 -12.70 8.80
CA CYS A 45 -0.30 -11.83 7.69
C CYS A 45 -1.54 -11.15 7.07
N ARG A 46 -2.63 -11.91 6.91
CA ARG A 46 -3.91 -11.37 6.41
C ARG A 46 -4.47 -10.31 7.34
N ALA A 47 -4.50 -10.56 8.64
CA ALA A 47 -4.98 -9.61 9.63
C ALA A 47 -4.19 -8.30 9.58
N ALA A 48 -2.86 -8.35 9.50
CA ALA A 48 -2.01 -7.17 9.39
C ALA A 48 -2.34 -6.32 8.15
N ILE A 49 -2.60 -6.97 6.99
CA ILE A 49 -3.00 -6.27 5.76
C ILE A 49 -4.37 -5.60 5.94
N GLU A 50 -5.35 -6.30 6.51
CA GLU A 50 -6.70 -5.75 6.70
C GLU A 50 -6.75 -4.65 7.77
N ASP A 51 -5.92 -4.73 8.82
CA ASP A 51 -5.77 -3.66 9.80
C ASP A 51 -5.18 -2.40 9.16
N ALA A 52 -4.13 -2.54 8.34
CA ALA A 52 -3.55 -1.43 7.59
C ALA A 52 -4.57 -0.83 6.62
N ARG A 53 -5.33 -1.67 5.89
CA ARG A 53 -6.41 -1.24 4.99
C ARG A 53 -7.47 -0.45 5.72
N SER A 54 -7.93 -0.95 6.86
CA SER A 54 -8.94 -0.31 7.69
C SER A 54 -8.47 1.01 8.28
N PHE A 55 -7.20 1.09 8.69
CA PHE A 55 -6.59 2.33 9.16
C PHE A 55 -6.57 3.41 8.06
N LEU A 56 -6.07 3.06 6.87
CA LEU A 56 -6.02 3.96 5.73
C LEU A 56 -7.42 4.42 5.31
N ALA A 57 -8.38 3.51 5.25
CA ALA A 57 -9.76 3.82 4.92
C ALA A 57 -10.35 4.87 5.90
N ARG A 58 -10.17 4.67 7.20
CA ARG A 58 -10.62 5.67 8.20
C ARG A 58 -9.96 7.03 8.01
N THR A 59 -8.67 7.06 7.74
CA THR A 59 -7.92 8.30 7.52
C THR A 59 -8.44 9.07 6.29
N LEU A 60 -8.88 8.34 5.26
CA LEU A 60 -9.39 8.91 4.01
C LEU A 60 -10.91 9.15 4.04
N GLY A 61 -11.61 8.80 5.11
CA GLY A 61 -13.07 8.85 5.15
C GLY A 61 -13.75 7.87 4.18
N ALA A 62 -13.07 6.76 3.86
CA ALA A 62 -13.51 5.74 2.92
C ALA A 62 -13.87 4.43 3.64
N ARG A 63 -14.50 3.51 2.92
CA ARG A 63 -14.71 2.14 3.39
C ARG A 63 -13.47 1.28 3.09
N PRO A 64 -13.15 0.25 3.90
CA PRO A 64 -12.01 -0.64 3.62
C PRO A 64 -12.03 -1.24 2.21
N ALA A 65 -13.21 -1.59 1.68
CA ALA A 65 -13.36 -2.12 0.34
C ALA A 65 -13.02 -1.12 -0.80
N GLU A 66 -12.84 0.16 -0.48
CA GLU A 66 -12.45 1.21 -1.42
C GLU A 66 -10.94 1.47 -1.45
N VAL A 67 -10.19 0.80 -0.58
CA VAL A 67 -8.72 0.91 -0.49
C VAL A 67 -8.09 -0.32 -1.13
N MET A 68 -7.32 -0.11 -2.19
CA MET A 68 -6.62 -1.17 -2.92
C MET A 68 -5.11 -0.96 -2.80
N PHE A 69 -4.39 -1.99 -2.36
CA PHE A 69 -2.93 -1.99 -2.39
C PHE A 69 -2.43 -2.36 -3.78
N THR A 70 -1.43 -1.64 -4.25
CA THR A 70 -0.78 -1.84 -5.54
C THR A 70 0.73 -1.99 -5.35
N SER A 71 1.43 -2.44 -6.38
CA SER A 71 2.89 -2.57 -6.38
C SER A 71 3.62 -1.21 -6.39
N GLY A 72 2.91 -0.13 -6.70
CA GLY A 72 3.49 1.21 -6.76
C GLY A 72 2.60 2.21 -7.49
N GLY A 73 3.06 3.46 -7.60
CA GLY A 73 2.31 4.56 -8.21
C GLY A 73 1.92 4.29 -9.66
N THR A 74 2.80 3.70 -10.45
CA THR A 74 2.53 3.39 -11.86
C THR A 74 1.31 2.48 -12.02
N GLU A 75 1.20 1.43 -11.21
CA GLU A 75 0.03 0.55 -11.23
C GLU A 75 -1.21 1.30 -10.74
N ALA A 76 -1.11 2.05 -9.64
CA ALA A 76 -2.22 2.82 -9.08
C ALA A 76 -2.79 3.82 -10.07
N ASP A 77 -1.94 4.61 -10.73
CA ASP A 77 -2.34 5.61 -11.72
C ASP A 77 -3.00 4.97 -12.93
N ASN A 78 -2.41 3.90 -13.47
CA ASN A 78 -2.99 3.17 -14.60
C ASN A 78 -4.35 2.54 -14.22
N TRP A 79 -4.47 1.98 -13.04
CA TRP A 79 -5.73 1.40 -12.58
C TRP A 79 -6.81 2.48 -12.44
N ALA A 80 -6.49 3.61 -11.79
CA ALA A 80 -7.44 4.71 -11.62
C ALA A 80 -7.87 5.28 -12.97
N LEU A 81 -6.94 5.67 -13.83
CA LEU A 81 -7.25 6.32 -15.12
C LEU A 81 -8.00 5.37 -16.06
N LYS A 82 -7.49 4.16 -16.27
CA LYS A 82 -8.13 3.18 -17.17
C LYS A 82 -9.47 2.69 -16.61
N GLY A 83 -9.53 2.45 -15.30
CA GLY A 83 -10.76 2.02 -14.63
C GLY A 83 -11.87 3.06 -14.76
N LEU A 84 -11.58 4.33 -14.49
CA LEU A 84 -12.53 5.43 -14.63
C LEU A 84 -12.96 5.63 -16.09
N ALA A 85 -12.02 5.62 -17.03
CA ALA A 85 -12.31 5.76 -18.45
C ALA A 85 -13.26 4.68 -18.97
N LEU A 86 -13.00 3.43 -18.60
CA LEU A 86 -13.83 2.30 -19.00
C LEU A 86 -15.21 2.33 -18.33
N ALA A 87 -15.27 2.61 -17.03
CA ALA A 87 -16.52 2.68 -16.27
C ALA A 87 -17.43 3.82 -16.76
N HIS A 88 -16.86 4.94 -17.19
CA HIS A 88 -17.60 6.13 -17.61
C HIS A 88 -17.62 6.36 -19.14
N LYS A 89 -17.24 5.38 -19.94
CA LYS A 89 -17.15 5.46 -21.40
C LYS A 89 -18.40 6.05 -22.07
N LYS A 90 -19.58 5.84 -21.47
CA LYS A 90 -20.86 6.38 -21.97
C LYS A 90 -21.07 7.87 -21.67
N ARG A 91 -20.30 8.46 -20.73
CA ARG A 91 -20.42 9.87 -20.32
C ARG A 91 -19.52 10.80 -21.13
N GLY A 92 -18.50 10.26 -21.78
CA GLY A 92 -17.54 11.03 -22.57
C GLY A 92 -16.32 10.20 -22.94
N LYS A 93 -15.48 10.76 -23.78
CA LYS A 93 -14.24 10.11 -24.29
C LYS A 93 -12.98 10.91 -23.95
N HIS A 94 -13.10 12.01 -23.22
CA HIS A 94 -11.98 12.84 -22.76
C HIS A 94 -11.68 12.56 -21.30
N LEU A 95 -10.40 12.46 -20.96
CA LEU A 95 -9.84 12.33 -19.62
C LEU A 95 -9.14 13.62 -19.23
#